data_492c737559e89fc453fb94ba61a43bff
#
_entry.id   492c737559e89fc453fb94ba61a43bff
#
_cell.length_a   1.000
_cell.length_b   1.000
_cell.length_c   1.000
_cell.angle_alpha   90.00
_cell.angle_beta   90.00
_cell.angle_gamma   90.00
#
_symmetry.space_group_name_H-M   'P 1'
#
loop_
_entity.id
_entity.type
_entity.pdbx_description
1 polymer ?
#
loop_
_entity_poly.entity_id
_entity_poly.type
_entity_poly.pdbx_seq_one_letter_code
_entity_poly.pdbx_strand_id
1 'polypeptide(L)'
;MDDVEEIISKISEESPYKRRPTQKRTWMTVPEMGKLLGLKKTDRYWLVHKNVFESKEIAGKIRINIASFEKWYANQIKYHKVTGEEPGKELKSWSYSVKEVADLLGVDEYLVYDLLKKNQMEAVIVDYWKRIPKESFQNWYKSQSRYRTKEDREKDALLEDATITMPEMARLLGTTRSSVYTILDNPNYSHFFEFIVIAEKKRITKESFQKFLEGQDRYKLDPSNDYEEL
;
A
#
# COMPACT_ATOMS: atom_id res chain seq x y z
N MET A 1 17.78 -60.21 0.73
CA MET A 1 16.72 -59.25 0.31
C MET A 1 17.26 -58.16 -0.60
N ASP A 2 18.57 -57.96 -0.62
CA ASP A 2 19.25 -56.88 -1.38
C ASP A 2 19.29 -57.11 -2.91
N ASP A 3 19.28 -58.35 -3.35
CA ASP A 3 19.35 -58.68 -4.78
C ASP A 3 18.10 -58.33 -5.60
N VAL A 4 16.93 -58.31 -4.95
CA VAL A 4 15.65 -57.99 -5.65
C VAL A 4 15.50 -56.47 -5.88
N GLU A 5 15.97 -55.64 -4.96
CA GLU A 5 15.94 -54.18 -5.13
C GLU A 5 16.94 -53.71 -6.20
N GLU A 6 18.12 -54.36 -6.28
CA GLU A 6 19.10 -54.04 -7.29
C GLU A 6 18.62 -54.42 -8.70
N ILE A 7 17.90 -55.57 -8.87
CA ILE A 7 17.29 -55.99 -10.10
C ILE A 7 16.16 -55.06 -10.50
N ILE A 8 15.31 -54.62 -9.56
CA ILE A 8 14.22 -53.63 -9.84
C ILE A 8 14.79 -52.30 -10.27
N SER A 9 15.88 -51.84 -9.67
CA SER A 9 16.58 -50.61 -10.03
C SER A 9 17.12 -50.68 -11.46
N LYS A 10 17.81 -51.79 -11.84
CA LYS A 10 18.32 -51.98 -13.20
C LYS A 10 17.21 -52.07 -14.26
N ILE A 11 16.08 -52.74 -13.98
CA ILE A 11 14.93 -52.83 -14.87
C ILE A 11 14.27 -51.47 -15.07
N SER A 12 14.26 -50.58 -14.05
CA SER A 12 13.71 -49.23 -14.12
C SER A 12 14.59 -48.30 -14.97
N GLU A 13 15.91 -48.50 -15.00
CA GLU A 13 16.84 -47.71 -15.81
C GLU A 13 16.82 -48.10 -17.29
N GLU A 14 16.53 -49.37 -17.62
CA GLU A 14 16.48 -49.88 -19.01
C GLU A 14 15.09 -49.82 -19.65
N SER A 15 14.08 -49.31 -18.97
CA SER A 15 12.75 -49.20 -19.51
C SER A 15 12.71 -48.27 -20.74
N PRO A 16 12.34 -48.73 -21.92
CA PRO A 16 12.20 -47.88 -23.13
C PRO A 16 11.07 -46.85 -22.96
N TYR A 17 10.28 -46.92 -21.90
CA TYR A 17 9.26 -45.97 -21.52
C TYR A 17 9.81 -44.89 -20.52
N LYS A 18 11.00 -44.32 -20.79
CA LYS A 18 11.36 -43.06 -20.18
C LYS A 18 10.23 -42.07 -20.50
N ARG A 19 9.43 -41.73 -19.48
CA ARG A 19 8.39 -40.70 -19.62
C ARG A 19 9.10 -39.47 -20.17
N ARG A 20 8.80 -39.11 -21.43
CA ARG A 20 9.30 -37.86 -21.99
C ARG A 20 8.99 -36.77 -20.99
N PRO A 21 9.95 -35.87 -20.63
CA PRO A 21 9.65 -34.76 -19.75
C PRO A 21 8.40 -34.09 -20.30
N THR A 22 7.36 -34.03 -19.49
CA THR A 22 6.05 -33.48 -19.89
C THR A 22 6.30 -32.03 -20.31
N GLN A 23 6.34 -31.81 -21.61
CA GLN A 23 6.53 -30.49 -22.18
C GLN A 23 5.43 -29.59 -21.59
N LYS A 24 5.83 -28.56 -20.87
CA LYS A 24 4.90 -27.67 -20.15
C LYS A 24 3.87 -27.15 -21.15
N ARG A 25 2.63 -27.51 -20.95
CA ARG A 25 1.54 -27.22 -21.88
C ARG A 25 1.39 -25.70 -22.02
N THR A 26 1.42 -25.20 -23.26
CA THR A 26 1.37 -23.77 -23.57
C THR A 26 -0.03 -23.28 -23.96
N TRP A 27 -0.91 -24.19 -24.37
CA TRP A 27 -2.25 -23.87 -24.85
C TRP A 27 -3.32 -24.68 -24.12
N MET A 28 -4.44 -24.03 -23.77
CA MET A 28 -5.64 -24.69 -23.24
C MET A 28 -6.82 -24.54 -24.20
N THR A 29 -7.84 -25.36 -24.01
CA THR A 29 -9.09 -25.30 -24.81
C THR A 29 -10.04 -24.26 -24.19
N VAL A 30 -10.98 -23.74 -25.00
CA VAL A 30 -12.06 -22.85 -24.52
C VAL A 30 -12.91 -23.52 -23.43
N PRO A 31 -13.27 -24.84 -23.52
CA PRO A 31 -13.94 -25.53 -22.42
C PRO A 31 -13.15 -25.60 -21.11
N GLU A 32 -11.81 -25.79 -21.18
CA GLU A 32 -10.95 -25.81 -19.98
C GLU A 32 -10.91 -24.44 -19.31
N MET A 33 -10.71 -23.36 -20.06
CA MET A 33 -10.80 -21.99 -19.54
C MET A 33 -12.18 -21.73 -18.91
N GLY A 34 -13.26 -22.17 -19.58
CA GLY A 34 -14.61 -22.05 -19.05
C GLY A 34 -14.82 -22.79 -17.72
N LYS A 35 -14.27 -24.01 -17.57
CA LYS A 35 -14.29 -24.75 -16.29
C LYS A 35 -13.47 -24.04 -15.22
N LEU A 36 -12.29 -23.52 -15.59
CA LEU A 36 -11.41 -22.80 -14.66
C LEU A 36 -12.07 -21.54 -14.08
N LEU A 37 -12.87 -20.84 -14.88
CA LEU A 37 -13.59 -19.61 -14.47
C LEU A 37 -15.05 -19.86 -14.07
N GLY A 38 -15.54 -21.12 -14.04
CA GLY A 38 -16.94 -21.42 -13.72
C GLY A 38 -17.95 -20.87 -14.75
N LEU A 39 -17.54 -20.66 -16.01
CA LEU A 39 -18.36 -20.02 -17.04
C LEU A 39 -19.23 -21.00 -17.84
N LYS A 40 -20.45 -20.58 -18.18
CA LYS A 40 -21.34 -21.28 -19.11
C LYS A 40 -20.79 -21.24 -20.55
N LYS A 41 -21.33 -22.08 -21.43
CA LYS A 41 -20.87 -22.22 -22.83
C LYS A 41 -20.87 -20.89 -23.58
N THR A 42 -21.92 -20.09 -23.47
CA THR A 42 -22.07 -18.79 -24.13
C THR A 42 -21.04 -17.79 -23.64
N ASP A 43 -20.86 -17.70 -22.31
CA ASP A 43 -20.01 -16.68 -21.67
C ASP A 43 -18.54 -16.89 -21.96
N ARG A 44 -18.08 -18.15 -22.01
CA ARG A 44 -16.69 -18.48 -22.35
C ARG A 44 -16.31 -18.12 -23.78
N TYR A 45 -17.20 -18.32 -24.76
CA TYR A 45 -16.95 -17.92 -26.15
C TYR A 45 -17.02 -16.40 -26.30
N TRP A 46 -17.97 -15.74 -25.61
CA TRP A 46 -18.02 -14.29 -25.57
C TRP A 46 -16.74 -13.67 -24.99
N LEU A 47 -16.16 -14.27 -23.94
CA LEU A 47 -14.89 -13.82 -23.37
C LEU A 47 -13.72 -13.97 -24.37
N VAL A 48 -13.67 -15.07 -25.13
CA VAL A 48 -12.67 -15.26 -26.19
C VAL A 48 -12.81 -14.19 -27.29
N HIS A 49 -14.04 -13.85 -27.69
CA HIS A 49 -14.28 -12.81 -28.69
C HIS A 49 -13.91 -11.40 -28.25
N LYS A 50 -13.76 -11.16 -26.95
CA LYS A 50 -13.23 -9.88 -26.44
C LYS A 50 -11.73 -9.66 -26.70
N ASN A 51 -11.01 -10.68 -27.17
CA ASN A 51 -9.58 -10.64 -27.46
C ASN A 51 -8.72 -10.09 -26.30
N VAL A 52 -9.11 -10.36 -25.05
CA VAL A 52 -8.39 -9.89 -23.86
C VAL A 52 -7.13 -10.72 -23.54
N PHE A 53 -7.00 -11.88 -24.17
CA PHE A 53 -5.83 -12.76 -24.14
C PHE A 53 -5.61 -13.39 -25.53
N GLU A 54 -4.42 -13.87 -25.76
CA GLU A 54 -4.04 -14.49 -27.04
C GLU A 54 -4.81 -15.79 -27.27
N SER A 55 -5.50 -15.87 -28.40
CA SER A 55 -6.16 -17.08 -28.89
C SER A 55 -5.78 -17.37 -30.33
N LYS A 56 -5.69 -18.65 -30.69
CA LYS A 56 -5.32 -19.13 -32.02
C LYS A 56 -6.13 -20.35 -32.38
N GLU A 57 -6.46 -20.49 -33.65
CA GLU A 57 -7.02 -21.73 -34.18
C GLU A 57 -5.92 -22.75 -34.44
N ILE A 58 -6.03 -23.93 -33.83
CA ILE A 58 -5.11 -25.07 -34.00
C ILE A 58 -5.96 -26.31 -34.30
N ALA A 59 -5.73 -26.90 -35.46
CA ALA A 59 -6.47 -28.08 -35.93
C ALA A 59 -8.01 -27.88 -35.89
N GLY A 60 -8.50 -26.76 -36.44
CA GLY A 60 -9.94 -26.41 -36.49
C GLY A 60 -10.59 -26.09 -35.13
N LYS A 61 -9.80 -25.87 -34.09
CA LYS A 61 -10.32 -25.54 -32.72
C LYS A 61 -9.58 -24.36 -32.12
N ILE A 62 -10.34 -23.44 -31.54
CA ILE A 62 -9.78 -22.28 -30.80
C ILE A 62 -9.03 -22.79 -29.58
N ARG A 63 -7.79 -22.33 -29.43
CA ARG A 63 -6.91 -22.56 -28.30
C ARG A 63 -6.52 -21.21 -27.68
N ILE A 64 -6.33 -21.18 -26.37
CA ILE A 64 -5.97 -20.01 -25.57
C ILE A 64 -4.54 -20.21 -25.06
N ASN A 65 -3.69 -19.23 -25.28
CA ASN A 65 -2.34 -19.21 -24.71
C ASN A 65 -2.41 -19.07 -23.20
N ILE A 66 -1.88 -20.04 -22.46
CA ILE A 66 -1.96 -20.10 -20.98
C ILE A 66 -1.24 -18.91 -20.36
N ALA A 67 -0.05 -18.55 -20.84
CA ALA A 67 0.72 -17.42 -20.27
C ALA A 67 -0.01 -16.09 -20.48
N SER A 68 -0.60 -15.89 -21.67
CA SER A 68 -1.41 -14.70 -21.96
C SER A 68 -2.69 -14.64 -21.11
N PHE A 69 -3.34 -15.78 -20.89
CA PHE A 69 -4.51 -15.86 -19.99
C PHE A 69 -4.12 -15.53 -18.54
N GLU A 70 -3.04 -16.09 -18.02
CA GLU A 70 -2.59 -15.79 -16.65
C GLU A 70 -2.19 -14.32 -16.48
N LYS A 71 -1.53 -13.71 -17.47
CA LYS A 71 -1.24 -12.28 -17.48
C LYS A 71 -2.52 -11.43 -17.46
N TRP A 72 -3.52 -11.78 -18.27
CA TRP A 72 -4.83 -11.12 -18.23
C TRP A 72 -5.50 -11.31 -16.85
N TYR A 73 -5.48 -12.56 -16.32
CA TYR A 73 -6.09 -12.87 -15.03
C TYR A 73 -5.45 -12.07 -13.87
N ALA A 74 -4.15 -11.86 -13.93
CA ALA A 74 -3.41 -11.05 -12.95
C ALA A 74 -3.74 -9.53 -13.03
N ASN A 75 -4.37 -9.08 -14.12
CA ASN A 75 -4.67 -7.66 -14.38
C ASN A 75 -6.18 -7.34 -14.49
N GLN A 76 -7.07 -8.26 -14.09
CA GLN A 76 -8.52 -8.08 -14.06
C GLN A 76 -9.08 -8.39 -12.66
N ILE A 77 -10.32 -7.99 -12.36
CA ILE A 77 -10.98 -8.21 -11.06
C ILE A 77 -12.38 -8.82 -11.16
N LYS A 78 -12.89 -8.97 -12.38
CA LYS A 78 -14.26 -9.40 -12.62
C LYS A 78 -14.46 -10.92 -12.51
N TYR A 79 -13.51 -11.68 -13.05
CA TYR A 79 -13.60 -13.14 -13.14
C TYR A 79 -12.74 -13.81 -12.09
N HIS A 80 -13.29 -14.81 -11.40
CA HIS A 80 -12.61 -15.57 -10.36
C HIS A 80 -12.42 -17.03 -10.81
N LYS A 81 -11.26 -17.60 -10.53
CA LYS A 81 -11.03 -19.03 -10.73
C LYS A 81 -11.80 -19.83 -9.67
N VAL A 82 -12.42 -20.94 -10.08
CA VAL A 82 -13.10 -21.86 -9.15
C VAL A 82 -12.14 -22.50 -8.13
N THR A 83 -10.84 -22.42 -8.37
CA THR A 83 -9.79 -22.87 -7.44
C THR A 83 -9.62 -21.96 -6.21
N GLY A 84 -10.30 -20.82 -6.16
CA GLY A 84 -10.18 -19.83 -5.09
C GLY A 84 -8.98 -18.87 -5.25
N GLU A 85 -8.20 -19.00 -6.34
CA GLU A 85 -7.12 -18.05 -6.62
C GLU A 85 -7.71 -16.67 -6.93
N GLU A 86 -7.26 -15.65 -6.18
CA GLU A 86 -7.72 -14.27 -6.34
C GLU A 86 -7.17 -13.62 -7.63
N PRO A 87 -8.03 -12.91 -8.39
CA PRO A 87 -7.61 -12.16 -9.57
C PRO A 87 -6.89 -10.87 -9.20
N GLY A 88 -6.25 -10.26 -10.19
CA GLY A 88 -5.73 -8.89 -10.07
C GLY A 88 -4.45 -8.77 -9.26
N LYS A 89 -3.64 -9.84 -9.15
CA LYS A 89 -2.38 -9.81 -8.39
C LYS A 89 -1.41 -8.72 -8.88
N GLU A 90 -1.21 -8.60 -10.19
CA GLU A 90 -0.38 -7.53 -10.77
C GLU A 90 -1.07 -6.18 -10.65
N LEU A 91 -2.39 -6.11 -10.87
CA LEU A 91 -3.16 -4.89 -10.72
C LEU A 91 -3.03 -4.29 -9.32
N LYS A 92 -3.14 -5.13 -8.28
CA LYS A 92 -2.98 -4.73 -6.87
C LYS A 92 -1.54 -4.31 -6.54
N SER A 93 -0.54 -4.78 -7.30
CA SER A 93 0.87 -4.42 -7.06
C SER A 93 1.15 -2.96 -7.38
N TRP A 94 0.55 -2.40 -8.45
CA TRP A 94 0.81 -1.03 -8.91
C TRP A 94 -0.32 -0.03 -8.67
N SER A 95 -1.52 -0.48 -8.25
CA SER A 95 -2.68 0.40 -8.07
C SER A 95 -3.49 0.04 -6.83
N TYR A 96 -4.20 1.03 -6.30
CA TYR A 96 -5.22 0.89 -5.25
C TYR A 96 -6.63 0.96 -5.85
N SER A 97 -7.59 0.29 -5.22
CA SER A 97 -9.01 0.59 -5.41
C SER A 97 -9.39 1.89 -4.66
N VAL A 98 -10.53 2.47 -4.99
CA VAL A 98 -11.07 3.62 -4.25
C VAL A 98 -11.24 3.29 -2.77
N LYS A 99 -11.75 2.09 -2.47
CA LYS A 99 -11.92 1.60 -1.09
C LYS A 99 -10.58 1.49 -0.35
N GLU A 100 -9.54 0.91 -0.98
CA GLU A 100 -8.21 0.81 -0.36
C GLU A 100 -7.63 2.18 -0.03
N VAL A 101 -7.80 3.19 -0.90
CA VAL A 101 -7.37 4.56 -0.60
C VAL A 101 -8.20 5.18 0.54
N ALA A 102 -9.51 4.95 0.56
CA ALA A 102 -10.37 5.40 1.64
C ALA A 102 -9.95 4.80 2.99
N ASP A 103 -9.68 3.48 3.00
CA ASP A 103 -9.19 2.77 4.19
C ASP A 103 -7.81 3.26 4.65
N LEU A 104 -6.87 3.52 3.72
CA LEU A 104 -5.54 4.08 4.02
C LEU A 104 -5.64 5.46 4.70
N LEU A 105 -6.50 6.32 4.17
CA LEU A 105 -6.71 7.67 4.69
C LEU A 105 -7.67 7.71 5.90
N GLY A 106 -8.42 6.62 6.16
CA GLY A 106 -9.47 6.58 7.18
C GLY A 106 -10.60 7.56 6.89
N VAL A 107 -11.04 7.64 5.62
CA VAL A 107 -12.11 8.52 5.13
C VAL A 107 -13.17 7.71 4.39
N ASP A 108 -14.29 8.35 4.06
CA ASP A 108 -15.33 7.73 3.23
C ASP A 108 -14.90 7.66 1.74
N GLU A 109 -15.37 6.62 1.04
CA GLU A 109 -15.10 6.45 -0.41
C GLU A 109 -15.59 7.64 -1.24
N TYR A 110 -16.69 8.29 -0.81
CA TYR A 110 -17.23 9.47 -1.47
C TYR A 110 -16.19 10.60 -1.58
N LEU A 111 -15.39 10.80 -0.51
CA LEU A 111 -14.32 11.80 -0.53
C LEU A 111 -13.25 11.46 -1.57
N VAL A 112 -12.88 10.18 -1.69
CA VAL A 112 -11.90 9.73 -2.70
C VAL A 112 -12.45 9.98 -4.12
N TYR A 113 -13.73 9.69 -4.36
CA TYR A 113 -14.38 10.02 -5.63
C TYR A 113 -14.39 11.53 -5.91
N ASP A 114 -14.59 12.39 -4.90
CA ASP A 114 -14.55 13.85 -5.04
C ASP A 114 -13.13 14.34 -5.38
N LEU A 115 -12.10 13.78 -4.74
CA LEU A 115 -10.69 14.06 -5.07
C LEU A 115 -10.35 13.69 -6.52
N LEU A 116 -10.82 12.52 -6.99
CA LEU A 116 -10.66 12.10 -8.38
C LEU A 116 -11.41 13.02 -9.35
N LYS A 117 -12.62 13.45 -9.00
CA LYS A 117 -13.43 14.38 -9.81
C LYS A 117 -12.76 15.75 -9.93
N LYS A 118 -12.05 16.19 -8.90
CA LYS A 118 -11.28 17.44 -8.86
C LYS A 118 -9.89 17.31 -9.52
N ASN A 119 -9.60 16.19 -10.17
CA ASN A 119 -8.31 15.89 -10.81
C ASN A 119 -7.10 16.03 -9.86
N GLN A 120 -7.29 15.79 -8.57
CA GLN A 120 -6.19 15.81 -7.60
C GLN A 120 -5.36 14.52 -7.64
N MET A 121 -5.97 13.42 -8.07
CA MET A 121 -5.31 12.14 -8.33
C MET A 121 -5.77 11.59 -9.67
N GLU A 122 -4.89 10.90 -10.36
CA GLU A 122 -5.25 10.18 -11.59
C GLU A 122 -5.86 8.82 -11.27
N ALA A 123 -6.81 8.39 -12.10
CA ALA A 123 -7.37 7.06 -12.02
C ALA A 123 -7.47 6.43 -13.42
N VAL A 124 -7.25 5.13 -13.48
CA VAL A 124 -7.50 4.30 -14.66
C VAL A 124 -8.74 3.44 -14.45
N ILE A 125 -9.44 3.09 -15.54
CA ILE A 125 -10.61 2.22 -15.47
C ILE A 125 -10.18 0.81 -15.86
N VAL A 126 -10.42 -0.16 -14.97
CA VAL A 126 -10.20 -1.58 -15.20
C VAL A 126 -11.50 -2.31 -14.90
N ASP A 127 -12.06 -3.05 -15.87
CA ASP A 127 -13.32 -3.78 -15.76
C ASP A 127 -14.49 -2.95 -15.18
N TYR A 128 -14.62 -1.68 -15.59
CA TYR A 128 -15.59 -0.69 -15.11
C TYR A 128 -15.30 -0.09 -13.72
N TRP A 129 -14.23 -0.49 -13.03
CA TRP A 129 -13.86 0.03 -11.72
C TRP A 129 -12.70 1.01 -11.83
N LYS A 130 -12.77 2.08 -11.05
CA LYS A 130 -11.64 3.03 -10.94
C LYS A 130 -10.53 2.41 -10.09
N ARG A 131 -9.32 2.47 -10.64
CA ARG A 131 -8.08 2.10 -9.95
C ARG A 131 -7.16 3.31 -9.93
N ILE A 132 -6.53 3.57 -8.79
CA ILE A 132 -5.65 4.72 -8.57
C ILE A 132 -4.22 4.18 -8.59
N PRO A 133 -3.38 4.58 -9.58
CA PRO A 133 -1.95 4.22 -9.57
C PRO A 133 -1.31 4.64 -8.24
N LYS A 134 -0.50 3.77 -7.65
CA LYS A 134 0.18 4.06 -6.38
C LYS A 134 1.07 5.29 -6.48
N GLU A 135 1.70 5.51 -7.63
CA GLU A 135 2.49 6.70 -7.91
C GLU A 135 1.64 7.97 -7.89
N SER A 136 0.46 7.96 -8.54
CA SER A 136 -0.47 9.10 -8.52
C SER A 136 -0.93 9.43 -7.09
N PHE A 137 -1.29 8.39 -6.31
CA PHE A 137 -1.62 8.57 -4.89
C PHE A 137 -0.45 9.17 -4.10
N GLN A 138 0.78 8.65 -4.28
CA GLN A 138 1.95 9.13 -3.55
C GLN A 138 2.31 10.58 -3.91
N ASN A 139 2.22 10.95 -5.20
CA ASN A 139 2.49 12.31 -5.66
C ASN A 139 1.48 13.30 -5.06
N TRP A 140 0.19 12.96 -5.10
CA TRP A 140 -0.85 13.75 -4.45
C TRP A 140 -0.63 13.81 -2.93
N TYR A 141 -0.35 12.68 -2.29
CA TYR A 141 -0.16 12.62 -0.84
C TYR A 141 0.98 13.51 -0.34
N LYS A 142 2.07 13.58 -1.09
CA LYS A 142 3.22 14.47 -0.79
C LYS A 142 2.92 15.95 -1.04
N SER A 143 1.97 16.27 -1.91
CA SER A 143 1.62 17.66 -2.27
C SER A 143 0.62 18.32 -1.32
N GLN A 144 0.11 17.59 -0.32
CA GLN A 144 -0.90 18.07 0.61
C GLN A 144 -0.60 17.64 2.05
N SER A 145 -1.11 18.40 3.03
CA SER A 145 -0.93 18.13 4.47
C SER A 145 -2.24 17.81 5.20
N ARG A 146 -3.38 18.00 4.52
CA ARG A 146 -4.72 17.88 5.12
C ARG A 146 -5.09 16.43 5.46
N TYR A 147 -4.76 15.49 4.59
CA TYR A 147 -5.11 14.07 4.74
C TYR A 147 -3.87 13.28 5.13
N ARG A 148 -3.97 12.55 6.23
CA ARG A 148 -2.89 11.70 6.75
C ARG A 148 -3.32 10.25 6.75
N THR A 149 -2.42 9.33 6.39
CA THR A 149 -2.67 7.89 6.52
C THR A 149 -2.80 7.51 7.99
N LYS A 150 -3.39 6.33 8.27
CA LYS A 150 -3.45 5.81 9.64
C LYS A 150 -2.07 5.67 10.26
N GLU A 151 -1.13 5.09 9.51
CA GLU A 151 0.26 4.90 9.95
C GLU A 151 0.95 6.23 10.30
N ASP A 152 0.76 7.25 9.45
CA ASP A 152 1.37 8.56 9.69
C ASP A 152 0.72 9.28 10.88
N ARG A 153 -0.60 9.11 11.08
CA ARG A 153 -1.28 9.64 12.28
C ARG A 153 -0.79 8.98 13.57
N GLU A 154 -0.54 7.68 13.56
CA GLU A 154 0.04 6.97 14.70
C GLU A 154 1.47 7.46 14.99
N LYS A 155 2.29 7.64 13.96
CA LYS A 155 3.64 8.22 14.11
C LYS A 155 3.57 9.66 14.59
N ASP A 156 2.67 10.48 14.02
CA ASP A 156 2.47 11.86 14.42
C ASP A 156 2.04 11.95 15.90
N ALA A 157 1.13 11.06 16.35
CA ALA A 157 0.71 11.00 17.75
C ALA A 157 1.85 10.69 18.71
N LEU A 158 2.74 9.74 18.38
CA LEU A 158 3.94 9.45 19.18
C LEU A 158 4.89 10.65 19.25
N LEU A 159 5.08 11.35 18.12
CA LEU A 159 5.91 12.55 18.07
C LEU A 159 5.25 13.73 18.80
N GLU A 160 3.92 13.84 18.75
CA GLU A 160 3.18 14.85 19.49
C GLU A 160 3.33 14.67 20.99
N ASP A 161 3.28 13.43 21.47
CA ASP A 161 3.48 13.10 22.88
C ASP A 161 4.90 13.46 23.38
N ALA A 162 5.92 13.29 22.52
CA ALA A 162 7.32 13.64 22.83
C ALA A 162 7.66 15.14 22.64
N THR A 163 6.71 15.98 22.24
CA THR A 163 6.94 17.37 21.90
C THR A 163 5.91 18.32 22.51
N ILE A 164 6.27 19.59 22.62
CA ILE A 164 5.35 20.67 23.02
C ILE A 164 5.21 21.71 21.90
N THR A 165 4.05 22.33 21.84
CA THR A 165 3.78 23.45 20.94
C THR A 165 4.26 24.78 21.54
N MET A 166 4.40 25.82 20.70
CA MET A 166 4.73 27.16 21.19
C MET A 166 3.71 27.73 22.22
N PRO A 167 2.38 27.53 22.01
CA PRO A 167 1.40 27.91 23.06
C PRO A 167 1.54 27.10 24.35
N GLU A 168 1.86 25.81 24.29
CA GLU A 168 2.10 24.98 25.49
C GLU A 168 3.34 25.45 26.24
N MET A 169 4.45 25.73 25.55
CA MET A 169 5.63 26.32 26.15
C MET A 169 5.32 27.65 26.81
N ALA A 170 4.50 28.51 26.17
CA ALA A 170 4.08 29.79 26.75
C ALA A 170 3.29 29.58 28.04
N ARG A 171 2.35 28.62 28.07
CA ARG A 171 1.58 28.25 29.24
C ARG A 171 2.49 27.74 30.36
N LEU A 172 3.39 26.82 30.05
CA LEU A 172 4.31 26.22 31.03
C LEU A 172 5.24 27.25 31.68
N LEU A 173 5.65 28.27 30.95
CA LEU A 173 6.49 29.36 31.45
C LEU A 173 5.70 30.56 32.01
N GLY A 174 4.37 30.49 32.08
CA GLY A 174 3.54 31.62 32.53
C GLY A 174 3.73 32.89 31.70
N THR A 175 3.99 32.75 30.38
CA THR A 175 4.33 33.86 29.48
C THR A 175 3.46 33.93 28.25
N THR A 176 3.71 34.88 27.35
CA THR A 176 2.98 35.02 26.10
C THR A 176 3.66 34.23 24.98
N ARG A 177 2.89 33.84 23.94
CA ARG A 177 3.43 33.22 22.73
C ARG A 177 4.50 34.10 22.06
N SER A 178 4.34 35.41 22.07
CA SER A 178 5.34 36.36 21.54
C SER A 178 6.67 36.26 22.29
N SER A 179 6.61 36.16 23.62
CA SER A 179 7.80 35.99 24.46
C SER A 179 8.53 34.65 24.16
N VAL A 180 7.78 33.59 23.88
CA VAL A 180 8.38 32.29 23.47
C VAL A 180 9.22 32.47 22.21
N TYR A 181 8.72 33.11 21.17
CA TYR A 181 9.51 33.37 19.96
C TYR A 181 10.77 34.18 20.25
N THR A 182 10.66 35.19 21.14
CA THR A 182 11.84 35.97 21.59
C THR A 182 12.89 35.08 22.29
N ILE A 183 12.44 34.13 23.11
CA ILE A 183 13.34 33.15 23.76
C ILE A 183 14.01 32.25 22.70
N LEU A 184 13.25 31.72 21.76
CA LEU A 184 13.74 30.82 20.73
C LEU A 184 14.74 31.49 19.76
N ASP A 185 14.58 32.81 19.52
CA ASP A 185 15.44 33.59 18.64
C ASP A 185 16.64 34.19 19.40
N ASN A 186 16.68 34.09 20.73
CA ASN A 186 17.77 34.64 21.52
C ASN A 186 19.03 33.77 21.40
N PRO A 187 20.19 34.32 20.97
CA PRO A 187 21.44 33.58 20.81
C PRO A 187 21.90 32.83 22.08
N ASN A 188 21.56 33.36 23.27
CA ASN A 188 21.90 32.73 24.55
C ASN A 188 21.08 31.49 24.87
N TYR A 189 19.94 31.30 24.21
CA TYR A 189 19.01 30.19 24.51
C TYR A 189 18.71 29.31 23.31
N SER A 190 18.84 29.82 22.08
CA SER A 190 18.47 29.10 20.85
C SER A 190 19.16 27.74 20.68
N HIS A 191 20.37 27.60 21.21
CA HIS A 191 21.17 26.38 21.14
C HIS A 191 20.61 25.22 21.97
N PHE A 192 19.71 25.48 22.93
CA PHE A 192 19.06 24.41 23.71
C PHE A 192 17.97 23.71 22.92
N PHE A 193 17.31 24.38 21.98
CA PHE A 193 16.06 23.91 21.40
C PHE A 193 16.25 23.06 20.16
N GLU A 194 15.66 21.84 20.20
CA GLU A 194 15.51 20.97 19.07
C GLU A 194 14.06 20.99 18.59
N PHE A 195 13.87 21.05 17.25
CA PHE A 195 12.56 21.22 16.65
C PHE A 195 12.21 20.01 15.78
N ILE A 196 10.95 19.60 15.86
CA ILE A 196 10.32 18.63 14.98
C ILE A 196 9.16 19.30 14.25
N VAL A 197 8.95 18.96 12.98
CA VAL A 197 7.80 19.44 12.20
C VAL A 197 6.81 18.29 12.06
N ILE A 198 5.60 18.46 12.59
CA ILE A 198 4.50 17.50 12.50
C ILE A 198 3.33 18.20 11.81
N ALA A 199 2.86 17.65 10.69
CA ALA A 199 1.76 18.22 9.90
C ALA A 199 1.94 19.75 9.65
N GLU A 200 3.13 20.14 9.18
CA GLU A 200 3.55 21.54 8.91
C GLU A 200 3.66 22.45 10.14
N LYS A 201 3.44 21.93 11.34
CA LYS A 201 3.58 22.70 12.58
C LYS A 201 4.93 22.39 13.23
N LYS A 202 5.70 23.46 13.53
CA LYS A 202 6.96 23.38 14.28
C LYS A 202 6.65 23.16 15.75
N ARG A 203 7.25 22.15 16.38
CA ARG A 203 7.12 21.79 17.79
C ARG A 203 8.51 21.66 18.40
N ILE A 204 8.62 21.80 19.72
CA ILE A 204 9.86 21.70 20.49
C ILE A 204 9.88 20.33 21.17
N THR A 205 11.00 19.61 21.16
CA THR A 205 11.12 18.36 21.90
C THR A 205 11.07 18.62 23.41
N LYS A 206 10.35 17.79 24.17
CA LYS A 206 10.29 17.90 25.64
C LYS A 206 11.68 17.84 26.27
N GLU A 207 12.54 16.97 25.75
CA GLU A 207 13.93 16.83 26.19
C GLU A 207 14.72 18.14 26.02
N SER A 208 14.60 18.81 24.88
CA SER A 208 15.29 20.08 24.63
C SER A 208 14.76 21.23 25.50
N PHE A 209 13.46 21.21 25.76
CA PHE A 209 12.84 22.17 26.68
C PHE A 209 13.32 21.96 28.13
N GLN A 210 13.45 20.70 28.55
CA GLN A 210 14.00 20.36 29.86
C GLN A 210 15.46 20.84 30.00
N LYS A 211 16.32 20.56 28.98
CA LYS A 211 17.70 21.08 28.95
C LYS A 211 17.75 22.60 29.05
N PHE A 212 16.82 23.29 28.38
CA PHE A 212 16.70 24.76 28.52
C PHE A 212 16.38 25.17 29.96
N LEU A 213 15.42 24.53 30.64
CA LEU A 213 15.06 24.85 32.03
C LEU A 213 16.23 24.62 32.98
N GLU A 214 17.03 23.59 32.78
CA GLU A 214 18.19 23.26 33.61
C GLU A 214 19.40 24.18 33.34
N GLY A 215 19.53 24.66 32.10
CA GLY A 215 20.70 25.43 31.63
C GLY A 215 20.58 26.96 31.87
N GLN A 216 19.52 27.46 32.49
CA GLN A 216 19.32 28.86 32.74
C GLN A 216 18.47 29.12 34.01
N ASP A 217 18.62 30.30 34.67
CA ASP A 217 17.94 30.65 35.91
C ASP A 217 16.76 31.63 35.73
N ARG A 218 16.64 32.25 34.57
CA ARG A 218 15.71 33.36 34.32
C ARG A 218 14.27 32.88 34.12
N TYR A 219 14.07 31.78 33.41
CA TYR A 219 12.75 31.25 33.09
C TYR A 219 12.51 29.98 33.91
N LYS A 220 11.41 29.96 34.63
CA LYS A 220 10.99 28.82 35.47
C LYS A 220 9.59 28.40 35.08
N LEU A 221 9.24 27.18 35.40
CA LEU A 221 7.87 26.69 35.21
C LEU A 221 6.92 27.48 36.11
N ASP A 222 5.75 27.82 35.59
CA ASP A 222 4.70 28.50 36.35
C ASP A 222 4.07 27.50 37.34
N PRO A 223 4.16 27.70 38.66
CA PRO A 223 3.68 26.77 39.68
C PRO A 223 2.16 26.54 39.66
N SER A 224 1.40 27.33 38.91
CA SER A 224 -0.04 27.17 38.74
C SER A 224 -0.45 26.11 37.71
N ASN A 225 0.50 25.55 36.93
CA ASN A 225 0.24 24.52 35.93
C ASN A 225 0.55 23.14 36.49
N ASP A 226 -0.31 22.15 36.25
CA ASP A 226 -0.04 20.73 36.54
C ASP A 226 1.06 20.21 35.60
N TYR A 227 2.17 19.70 36.16
CA TYR A 227 3.37 19.23 35.41
C TYR A 227 3.48 17.74 35.32
N GLU A 228 2.40 16.99 35.56
CA GLU A 228 2.45 15.53 35.59
C GLU A 228 2.84 14.86 34.23
N GLU A 229 3.01 15.67 33.15
CA GLU A 229 3.25 15.16 31.79
C GLU A 229 4.50 15.71 31.05
N LEU A 230 5.50 16.25 31.77
CA LEU A 230 6.77 16.63 31.12
C LEU A 230 7.78 15.50 31.05
#